data_4175037661457b870c9aca0c0c359a71
#
_entry.id   4175037661457b870c9aca0c0c359a71
#
_cell.length_a   1.000
_cell.length_b   1.000
_cell.length_c   1.000
_cell.angle_alpha   90.00
_cell.angle_beta   90.00
_cell.angle_gamma   90.00
#
_symmetry.space_group_name_H-M   'P 1'
#
loop_
_entity.id
_entity.type
_entity.pdbx_description
1 polymer ?
#
loop_
_entity_poly.entity_id
_entity_poly.type
_entity_poly.pdbx_seq_one_letter_code
_entity_poly.pdbx_strand_id
1 'polypeptide(L)'
;MKLAGAPADPGETHEDGPPSLTHRAMGGMIWVAWGSGAVGLLKVVVLVILTRLLTPADFGVVTAALVVINFSLNFSQVGLGPALVQRPVLEPRHTSTGFLASAVFGLLLAAITWLAAPLIAQFFRMDHLTPVVRALAIIFIISGVATVPESLLQRNLRFRFIANRDLFAYAVSWLGVGVGLALLGWGPWSLVVAQLTQVTIRTAILLRAAPSFLTGRPTWASFVELMDYGVGQSITRMGFILANQADNLVVGRWLGAAPLGIYSRAYQFMQVPTGLVADVLDKVLFPTMARVQDDLRRLASAYLRATTALVLVMLPIGVVAAVLAPELVAVVFGRRWQALVSPFQILALGMVLRAGIRMSDSLSRATGKVYRRAWRQWLYAGLVFLGAWVGLRGGVTGVAAGVLCALFINYLMMAQLSLSVIQVSWTRFALAQLPALRLTLVIALVTAATTAGVRHFGLPPLVGLIAGCAAAAISAGLMVSLAPTLALGRYGMRMRDTLRSYLLARLRPARARGSA
;
A
#
# COMPACT_ATOMS: atom_id res chain seq x y z
N MET A 1 11.13 21.39 62.95
CA MET A 1 11.32 20.32 63.95
C MET A 1 11.62 19.03 63.20
N LYS A 2 12.88 18.57 63.29
CA LYS A 2 13.42 17.37 62.64
C LYS A 2 12.77 16.12 63.23
N LEU A 3 12.37 15.15 62.43
CA LEU A 3 12.36 13.75 62.83
C LEU A 3 12.97 12.89 61.72
N ALA A 4 13.90 12.11 62.22
CA ALA A 4 14.93 11.36 61.54
C ALA A 4 14.39 10.07 60.88
N GLY A 5 15.18 9.61 59.92
CA GLY A 5 15.15 8.45 59.10
C GLY A 5 14.88 7.10 59.77
N ALA A 6 14.32 6.24 58.94
CA ALA A 6 14.43 4.79 59.02
C ALA A 6 15.15 4.29 57.75
N PRO A 7 16.03 3.28 57.85
CA PRO A 7 16.86 2.80 56.75
C PRO A 7 15.99 1.98 55.79
N ALA A 8 16.21 2.21 54.48
CA ALA A 8 15.61 1.44 53.39
C ALA A 8 16.18 0.02 53.38
N ASP A 9 15.29 -0.95 53.27
CA ASP A 9 15.59 -2.38 53.11
C ASP A 9 16.11 -2.63 51.69
N PRO A 10 17.28 -3.23 51.44
CA PRO A 10 17.83 -3.47 50.11
C PRO A 10 17.41 -4.83 49.58
N GLY A 11 16.10 -5.03 49.34
CA GLY A 11 15.60 -6.37 49.01
C GLY A 11 14.41 -6.46 48.03
N GLU A 12 13.89 -5.35 47.48
CA GLU A 12 12.82 -5.44 46.50
C GLU A 12 13.30 -4.98 45.11
N THR A 13 13.74 -5.94 44.31
CA THR A 13 13.90 -5.78 42.88
C THR A 13 12.53 -5.65 42.22
N HIS A 14 11.98 -4.44 42.17
CA HIS A 14 10.86 -4.13 41.29
C HIS A 14 11.33 -4.05 39.81
N GLU A 15 11.47 -5.20 39.16
CA GLU A 15 11.50 -5.34 37.71
C GLU A 15 10.08 -5.43 37.14
N ASP A 16 9.28 -4.39 37.25
CA ASP A 16 8.06 -4.26 36.45
C ASP A 16 7.62 -2.79 36.34
N GLY A 17 8.51 -1.97 35.82
CA GLY A 17 8.14 -0.65 35.31
C GLY A 17 7.32 -0.80 34.04
N PRO A 18 6.34 0.09 33.73
CA PRO A 18 5.55 0.01 32.51
C PRO A 18 6.51 -0.05 31.31
N PRO A 19 6.29 -0.99 30.34
CA PRO A 19 7.21 -1.23 29.23
C PRO A 19 7.49 0.08 28.51
N SER A 20 8.77 0.37 28.24
CA SER A 20 9.23 1.62 27.61
C SER A 20 8.46 1.90 26.33
N LEU A 21 8.21 3.17 26.00
CA LEU A 21 7.55 3.60 24.75
C LEU A 21 8.11 2.88 23.52
N THR A 22 9.42 2.62 23.51
CA THR A 22 10.12 1.88 22.44
C THR A 22 9.67 0.42 22.38
N HIS A 23 9.48 -0.25 23.52
CA HIS A 23 9.04 -1.65 23.57
C HIS A 23 7.56 -1.79 23.13
N ARG A 24 6.71 -0.85 23.54
CA ARG A 24 5.30 -0.77 23.08
C ARG A 24 5.20 -0.49 21.58
N ALA A 25 6.05 0.41 21.07
CA ALA A 25 6.09 0.71 19.63
C ALA A 25 6.61 -0.48 18.81
N MET A 26 7.67 -1.17 19.27
CA MET A 26 8.20 -2.37 18.57
C MET A 26 7.20 -3.53 18.60
N GLY A 27 6.57 -3.81 19.72
CA GLY A 27 5.51 -4.82 19.82
C GLY A 27 4.32 -4.48 18.91
N GLY A 28 3.92 -3.20 18.88
CA GLY A 28 2.87 -2.70 17.97
C GLY A 28 3.21 -2.89 16.49
N MET A 29 4.48 -2.63 16.10
CA MET A 29 4.93 -2.81 14.71
C MET A 29 4.88 -4.26 14.22
N ILE A 30 5.24 -5.24 15.06
CA ILE A 30 5.16 -6.67 14.73
C ILE A 30 3.70 -7.06 14.49
N TRP A 31 2.79 -6.62 15.35
CA TRP A 31 1.36 -6.89 15.19
C TRP A 31 0.74 -6.23 13.96
N VAL A 32 1.16 -5.02 13.61
CA VAL A 32 0.76 -4.34 12.37
C VAL A 32 1.27 -5.10 11.15
N ALA A 33 2.51 -5.58 11.17
CA ALA A 33 3.09 -6.35 10.08
C ALA A 33 2.36 -7.70 9.91
N TRP A 34 2.08 -8.40 11.01
CA TRP A 34 1.35 -9.67 11.00
C TRP A 34 -0.10 -9.49 10.54
N GLY A 35 -0.80 -8.50 11.10
CA GLY A 35 -2.18 -8.17 10.71
C GLY A 35 -2.27 -7.73 9.25
N SER A 36 -1.34 -6.91 8.76
CA SER A 36 -1.29 -6.51 7.35
C SER A 36 -1.04 -7.70 6.41
N GLY A 37 -0.16 -8.64 6.81
CA GLY A 37 0.09 -9.88 6.08
C GLY A 37 -1.13 -10.79 6.02
N ALA A 38 -1.79 -11.01 7.16
CA ALA A 38 -3.01 -11.82 7.23
C ALA A 38 -4.16 -11.22 6.40
N VAL A 39 -4.38 -9.90 6.50
CA VAL A 39 -5.36 -9.19 5.65
C VAL A 39 -4.95 -9.27 4.17
N GLY A 40 -3.65 -9.19 3.86
CA GLY A 40 -3.14 -9.33 2.50
C GLY A 40 -3.45 -10.70 1.90
N LEU A 41 -3.18 -11.78 2.64
CA LEU A 41 -3.52 -13.15 2.23
C LEU A 41 -5.03 -13.34 2.05
N LEU A 42 -5.82 -12.87 3.02
CA LEU A 42 -7.28 -12.94 2.94
C LEU A 42 -7.82 -12.18 1.72
N LYS A 43 -7.25 -11.02 1.40
CA LYS A 43 -7.60 -10.26 0.18
C LYS A 43 -7.34 -11.07 -1.09
N VAL A 44 -6.24 -11.80 -1.16
CA VAL A 44 -5.93 -12.66 -2.31
C VAL A 44 -6.94 -13.81 -2.42
N VAL A 45 -7.24 -14.49 -1.31
CA VAL A 45 -8.24 -15.57 -1.29
C VAL A 45 -9.61 -15.08 -1.74
N VAL A 46 -10.08 -13.98 -1.17
CA VAL A 46 -11.37 -13.36 -1.54
C VAL A 46 -11.37 -12.93 -3.00
N LEU A 47 -10.26 -12.34 -3.48
CA LEU A 47 -10.12 -11.93 -4.88
C LEU A 47 -10.28 -13.13 -5.82
N VAL A 48 -9.59 -14.25 -5.53
CA VAL A 48 -9.70 -15.49 -6.33
C VAL A 48 -11.16 -15.98 -6.39
N ILE A 49 -11.85 -16.02 -5.26
CA ILE A 49 -13.24 -16.49 -5.20
C ILE A 49 -14.15 -15.55 -5.98
N LEU A 50 -14.08 -14.25 -5.72
CA LEU A 50 -14.97 -13.27 -6.35
C LEU A 50 -14.73 -13.13 -7.85
N THR A 51 -13.50 -13.25 -8.34
CA THR A 51 -13.21 -13.19 -9.79
C THR A 51 -13.70 -14.43 -10.54
N ARG A 52 -13.90 -15.55 -9.86
CA ARG A 52 -14.54 -16.74 -10.44
C ARG A 52 -16.06 -16.60 -10.54
N LEU A 53 -16.68 -15.87 -9.61
CA LEU A 53 -18.14 -15.67 -9.53
C LEU A 53 -18.63 -14.47 -10.34
N LEU A 54 -17.86 -13.38 -10.37
CA LEU A 54 -18.24 -12.11 -10.94
C LEU A 54 -17.54 -11.84 -12.29
N THR A 55 -18.16 -10.98 -13.09
CA THR A 55 -17.63 -10.56 -14.39
C THR A 55 -16.69 -9.35 -14.28
N PRO A 56 -15.81 -9.11 -15.25
CA PRO A 56 -15.04 -7.86 -15.31
C PRO A 56 -15.90 -6.60 -15.28
N ALA A 57 -17.10 -6.62 -15.86
CA ALA A 57 -18.01 -5.47 -15.85
C ALA A 57 -18.53 -5.15 -14.45
N ASP A 58 -18.86 -6.19 -13.62
CA ASP A 58 -19.29 -5.99 -12.24
C ASP A 58 -18.23 -5.27 -11.42
N PHE A 59 -16.97 -5.70 -11.55
CA PHE A 59 -15.84 -5.02 -10.91
C PHE A 59 -15.63 -3.61 -11.45
N GLY A 60 -15.84 -3.39 -12.75
CA GLY A 60 -15.67 -2.10 -13.39
C GLY A 60 -16.64 -1.06 -12.89
N VAL A 61 -17.92 -1.38 -12.80
CA VAL A 61 -18.96 -0.48 -12.28
C VAL A 61 -18.65 -0.05 -10.85
N VAL A 62 -18.30 -1.02 -9.98
CA VAL A 62 -17.95 -0.70 -8.59
C VAL A 62 -16.64 0.10 -8.52
N THR A 63 -15.64 -0.20 -9.37
CA THR A 63 -14.40 0.57 -9.43
C THR A 63 -14.67 2.01 -9.86
N ALA A 64 -15.51 2.26 -10.87
CA ALA A 64 -15.89 3.61 -11.30
C ALA A 64 -16.51 4.42 -10.15
N ALA A 65 -17.44 3.82 -9.41
CA ALA A 65 -18.00 4.45 -8.22
C ALA A 65 -16.93 4.73 -7.15
N LEU A 66 -16.06 3.76 -6.86
CA LEU A 66 -15.01 3.90 -5.84
C LEU A 66 -13.94 4.93 -6.23
N VAL A 67 -13.67 5.18 -7.52
CA VAL A 67 -12.80 6.28 -7.97
C VAL A 67 -13.32 7.61 -7.45
N VAL A 68 -14.61 7.88 -7.63
CA VAL A 68 -15.26 9.11 -7.17
C VAL A 68 -15.32 9.16 -5.65
N ILE A 69 -15.76 8.08 -5.01
CA ILE A 69 -15.88 7.99 -3.55
C ILE A 69 -14.51 8.21 -2.88
N ASN A 70 -13.45 7.52 -3.32
CA ASN A 70 -12.11 7.66 -2.75
C ASN A 70 -11.51 9.05 -2.96
N PHE A 71 -11.75 9.67 -4.11
CA PHE A 71 -11.35 11.06 -4.35
C PHE A 71 -12.05 11.99 -3.37
N SER A 72 -13.38 11.88 -3.23
CA SER A 72 -14.18 12.73 -2.36
C SER A 72 -13.94 12.49 -0.86
N LEU A 73 -13.62 11.25 -0.43
CA LEU A 73 -13.28 10.95 0.97
C LEU A 73 -12.13 11.78 1.52
N ASN A 74 -11.18 12.17 0.66
CA ASN A 74 -10.07 13.00 1.10
C ASN A 74 -10.47 14.43 1.42
N PHE A 75 -11.54 14.93 0.80
CA PHE A 75 -12.14 16.20 1.18
C PHE A 75 -12.95 16.08 2.48
N SER A 76 -13.62 14.94 2.69
CA SER A 76 -14.42 14.70 3.91
C SER A 76 -13.57 14.73 5.19
N GLN A 77 -12.36 14.22 5.10
CA GLN A 77 -11.47 14.15 6.27
C GLN A 77 -10.72 15.47 6.53
N VAL A 78 -10.64 16.39 5.57
CA VAL A 78 -10.02 17.75 5.59
C VAL A 78 -8.82 17.86 6.56
N GLY A 79 -8.03 16.78 6.70
CA GLY A 79 -6.90 16.70 7.63
C GLY A 79 -7.28 16.69 9.12
N LEU A 80 -8.58 16.61 9.49
CA LEU A 80 -9.03 16.59 10.89
C LEU A 80 -8.43 15.43 11.68
N GLY A 81 -8.38 14.23 11.07
CA GLY A 81 -7.76 13.05 11.71
C GLY A 81 -6.28 13.26 12.08
N PRO A 82 -5.41 13.57 11.12
CA PRO A 82 -4.02 13.91 11.41
C PRO A 82 -3.83 15.07 12.40
N ALA A 83 -4.67 16.11 12.34
CA ALA A 83 -4.62 17.23 13.27
C ALA A 83 -4.85 16.78 14.72
N LEU A 84 -5.84 15.90 14.97
CA LEU A 84 -6.11 15.33 16.28
C LEU A 84 -4.98 14.43 16.81
N VAL A 85 -4.30 13.70 15.90
CA VAL A 85 -3.18 12.83 16.29
C VAL A 85 -1.94 13.63 16.65
N GLN A 86 -1.66 14.71 15.91
CA GLN A 86 -0.40 15.47 16.05
C GLN A 86 -0.44 16.51 17.17
N ARG A 87 -1.61 16.99 17.55
CA ARG A 87 -1.75 18.07 18.55
C ARG A 87 -1.16 17.67 19.90
N PRO A 88 -0.24 18.44 20.53
CA PRO A 88 0.39 18.08 21.78
C PRO A 88 -0.61 17.89 22.93
N VAL A 89 -1.54 18.87 23.09
CA VAL A 89 -2.59 18.85 24.11
C VAL A 89 -3.94 18.71 23.41
N LEU A 90 -4.66 17.64 23.68
CA LEU A 90 -5.98 17.36 23.15
C LEU A 90 -7.04 17.56 24.24
N GLU A 91 -7.85 18.58 24.08
CA GLU A 91 -8.96 18.89 24.99
C GLU A 91 -10.27 18.26 24.49
N PRO A 92 -11.25 18.02 25.39
CA PRO A 92 -12.56 17.49 25.00
C PRO A 92 -13.29 18.34 23.95
N ARG A 93 -13.09 19.68 23.94
CA ARG A 93 -13.65 20.57 22.90
C ARG A 93 -13.13 20.25 21.50
N HIS A 94 -11.85 19.85 21.35
CA HIS A 94 -11.28 19.50 20.04
C HIS A 94 -11.87 18.20 19.49
N THR A 95 -12.08 17.19 20.34
CA THR A 95 -12.67 15.91 19.91
C THR A 95 -14.14 16.07 19.52
N SER A 96 -14.92 16.81 20.32
CA SER A 96 -16.34 17.07 20.01
C SER A 96 -16.52 17.95 18.78
N THR A 97 -15.68 19.00 18.61
CA THR A 97 -15.68 19.84 17.39
C THR A 97 -15.27 19.04 16.17
N GLY A 98 -14.19 18.24 16.26
CA GLY A 98 -13.73 17.39 15.18
C GLY A 98 -14.77 16.34 14.76
N PHE A 99 -15.49 15.75 15.73
CA PHE A 99 -16.56 14.80 15.47
C PHE A 99 -17.74 15.46 14.73
N LEU A 100 -18.23 16.58 15.26
CA LEU A 100 -19.33 17.30 14.62
C LEU A 100 -18.95 17.75 13.20
N ALA A 101 -17.77 18.34 13.04
CA ALA A 101 -17.27 18.78 11.73
C ALA A 101 -17.16 17.62 10.74
N SER A 102 -16.51 16.48 11.14
CA SER A 102 -16.37 15.34 10.24
C SER A 102 -17.70 14.66 9.92
N ALA A 103 -18.66 14.62 10.85
CA ALA A 103 -20.01 14.12 10.61
C ALA A 103 -20.80 15.02 9.64
N VAL A 104 -20.75 16.33 9.82
CA VAL A 104 -21.39 17.32 8.92
C VAL A 104 -20.76 17.25 7.53
N PHE A 105 -19.44 17.26 7.41
CA PHE A 105 -18.77 17.10 6.11
C PHE A 105 -19.10 15.76 5.45
N GLY A 106 -19.17 14.68 6.22
CA GLY A 106 -19.59 13.37 5.73
C GLY A 106 -21.01 13.39 5.16
N LEU A 107 -21.95 14.03 5.88
CA LEU A 107 -23.34 14.17 5.43
C LEU A 107 -23.46 15.04 4.17
N LEU A 108 -22.77 16.19 4.14
CA LEU A 108 -22.76 17.09 2.98
C LEU A 108 -22.20 16.38 1.74
N LEU A 109 -21.08 15.66 1.85
CA LEU A 109 -20.51 14.93 0.74
C LEU A 109 -21.38 13.75 0.30
N ALA A 110 -22.05 13.08 1.23
CA ALA A 110 -23.02 12.06 0.91
C ALA A 110 -24.17 12.64 0.08
N ALA A 111 -24.74 13.78 0.52
CA ALA A 111 -25.82 14.47 -0.18
C ALA A 111 -25.36 14.95 -1.58
N ILE A 112 -24.21 15.62 -1.67
CA ILE A 112 -23.65 16.09 -2.95
C ILE A 112 -23.42 14.93 -3.90
N THR A 113 -22.79 13.84 -3.43
CA THR A 113 -22.50 12.67 -4.28
C THR A 113 -23.77 11.95 -4.69
N TRP A 114 -24.77 11.85 -3.81
CA TRP A 114 -26.05 11.22 -4.09
C TRP A 114 -26.82 12.00 -5.17
N LEU A 115 -26.85 13.34 -5.09
CA LEU A 115 -27.45 14.22 -6.09
C LEU A 115 -26.65 14.20 -7.41
N ALA A 116 -25.33 14.20 -7.33
CA ALA A 116 -24.45 14.15 -8.50
C ALA A 116 -24.38 12.77 -9.17
N ALA A 117 -24.93 11.70 -8.55
CA ALA A 117 -24.83 10.33 -9.07
C ALA A 117 -25.28 10.17 -10.52
N PRO A 118 -26.37 10.80 -11.01
CA PRO A 118 -26.73 10.73 -12.43
C PRO A 118 -25.68 11.38 -13.34
N LEU A 119 -25.10 12.51 -12.93
CA LEU A 119 -24.05 13.20 -13.70
C LEU A 119 -22.77 12.34 -13.75
N ILE A 120 -22.43 11.66 -12.66
CA ILE A 120 -21.30 10.72 -12.57
C ILE A 120 -21.54 9.55 -13.54
N ALA A 121 -22.75 8.98 -13.57
CA ALA A 121 -23.11 7.90 -14.47
C ALA A 121 -23.04 8.34 -15.94
N GLN A 122 -23.52 9.52 -16.27
CA GLN A 122 -23.40 10.13 -17.59
C GLN A 122 -21.93 10.37 -17.98
N PHE A 123 -21.11 10.87 -17.04
CA PHE A 123 -19.69 11.04 -17.27
C PHE A 123 -19.00 9.72 -17.63
N PHE A 124 -19.25 8.65 -16.88
CA PHE A 124 -18.68 7.33 -17.16
C PHE A 124 -19.39 6.57 -18.29
N ARG A 125 -20.55 7.04 -18.76
CA ARG A 125 -21.41 6.36 -19.74
C ARG A 125 -21.78 4.93 -19.31
N MET A 126 -22.19 4.78 -18.05
CA MET A 126 -22.53 3.51 -17.42
C MET A 126 -23.92 3.62 -16.77
N ASP A 127 -24.96 3.06 -17.39
CA ASP A 127 -26.36 3.22 -16.96
C ASP A 127 -26.64 2.68 -15.54
N HIS A 128 -25.98 1.57 -15.17
CA HIS A 128 -26.14 0.95 -13.84
C HIS A 128 -25.29 1.60 -12.74
N LEU A 129 -24.54 2.67 -13.03
CA LEU A 129 -23.63 3.30 -12.05
C LEU A 129 -24.38 4.17 -11.04
N THR A 130 -25.48 4.81 -11.42
CA THR A 130 -26.25 5.72 -10.53
C THR A 130 -26.65 5.07 -9.20
N PRO A 131 -27.34 3.91 -9.17
CA PRO A 131 -27.73 3.28 -7.91
C PRO A 131 -26.52 2.83 -7.08
N VAL A 132 -25.42 2.41 -7.74
CA VAL A 132 -24.19 2.00 -7.06
C VAL A 132 -23.51 3.20 -6.38
N VAL A 133 -23.39 4.34 -7.06
CA VAL A 133 -22.84 5.58 -6.48
C VAL A 133 -23.69 6.07 -5.31
N ARG A 134 -25.02 6.06 -5.46
CA ARG A 134 -25.94 6.45 -4.38
C ARG A 134 -25.79 5.57 -3.14
N ALA A 135 -25.70 4.26 -3.31
CA ALA A 135 -25.48 3.33 -2.20
C ALA A 135 -24.12 3.58 -1.53
N LEU A 136 -23.05 3.69 -2.31
CA LEU A 136 -21.70 3.91 -1.78
C LEU A 136 -21.52 5.30 -1.17
N ALA A 137 -22.33 6.30 -1.49
CA ALA A 137 -22.31 7.63 -0.86
C ALA A 137 -22.54 7.56 0.66
N ILE A 138 -23.21 6.51 1.17
CA ILE A 138 -23.40 6.25 2.60
C ILE A 138 -22.03 6.10 3.33
N ILE A 139 -20.98 5.69 2.61
CA ILE A 139 -19.62 5.58 3.16
C ILE A 139 -19.14 6.90 3.75
N PHE A 140 -19.52 8.05 3.19
CA PHE A 140 -19.11 9.35 3.70
C PHE A 140 -19.67 9.62 5.10
N ILE A 141 -20.93 9.28 5.34
CA ILE A 141 -21.57 9.44 6.65
C ILE A 141 -20.88 8.55 7.68
N ILE A 142 -20.71 7.27 7.33
CA ILE A 142 -20.09 6.28 8.23
C ILE A 142 -18.62 6.66 8.52
N SER A 143 -17.87 7.09 7.51
CA SER A 143 -16.48 7.51 7.67
C SER A 143 -16.33 8.82 8.44
N GLY A 144 -17.26 9.76 8.27
CA GLY A 144 -17.30 11.00 9.06
C GLY A 144 -17.39 10.71 10.56
N VAL A 145 -18.30 9.82 10.94
CA VAL A 145 -18.48 9.37 12.34
C VAL A 145 -17.26 8.61 12.85
N ALA A 146 -16.54 7.87 11.99
CA ALA A 146 -15.38 7.08 12.37
C ALA A 146 -14.09 7.89 12.57
N THR A 147 -13.97 9.08 11.99
CA THR A 147 -12.72 9.87 11.91
C THR A 147 -12.09 10.14 13.28
N VAL A 148 -12.86 10.64 14.25
CA VAL A 148 -12.34 10.98 15.58
C VAL A 148 -11.99 9.75 16.41
N PRO A 149 -12.86 8.74 16.56
CA PRO A 149 -12.52 7.52 17.29
C PRO A 149 -11.28 6.82 16.72
N GLU A 150 -11.12 6.78 15.40
CA GLU A 150 -9.95 6.19 14.76
C GLU A 150 -8.67 6.96 15.08
N SER A 151 -8.72 8.29 15.04
CA SER A 151 -7.60 9.16 15.37
C SER A 151 -7.16 9.00 16.83
N LEU A 152 -8.09 8.87 17.77
CA LEU A 152 -7.81 8.64 19.18
C LEU A 152 -7.12 7.27 19.43
N LEU A 153 -7.57 6.23 18.75
CA LEU A 153 -6.91 4.92 18.84
C LEU A 153 -5.49 4.92 18.25
N GLN A 154 -5.28 5.64 17.13
CA GLN A 154 -3.95 5.83 16.53
C GLN A 154 -3.04 6.63 17.48
N ARG A 155 -3.54 7.73 18.07
CA ARG A 155 -2.82 8.53 19.06
C ARG A 155 -2.40 7.70 20.28
N ASN A 156 -3.27 6.80 20.74
CA ASN A 156 -3.04 5.92 21.88
C ASN A 156 -2.23 4.65 21.52
N LEU A 157 -1.68 4.58 20.30
CA LEU A 157 -0.86 3.46 19.78
C LEU A 157 -1.53 2.08 19.91
N ARG A 158 -2.88 2.01 19.89
CA ARG A 158 -3.64 0.74 19.97
C ARG A 158 -3.63 -0.04 18.65
N PHE A 159 -2.48 -0.19 18.03
CA PHE A 159 -2.34 -0.81 16.70
C PHE A 159 -2.80 -2.27 16.61
N ARG A 160 -2.63 -3.05 17.70
CA ARG A 160 -3.13 -4.43 17.76
C ARG A 160 -4.65 -4.50 17.62
N PHE A 161 -5.34 -3.60 18.32
CA PHE A 161 -6.80 -3.50 18.22
C PHE A 161 -7.24 -3.13 16.81
N ILE A 162 -6.58 -2.14 16.19
CA ILE A 162 -6.86 -1.69 14.82
C ILE A 162 -6.66 -2.84 13.82
N ALA A 163 -5.56 -3.59 13.92
CA ALA A 163 -5.27 -4.71 13.03
C ALA A 163 -6.30 -5.85 13.15
N ASN A 164 -6.65 -6.25 14.38
CA ASN A 164 -7.64 -7.30 14.61
C ASN A 164 -9.04 -6.90 14.13
N ARG A 165 -9.44 -5.64 14.39
CA ARG A 165 -10.69 -5.05 13.88
C ARG A 165 -10.76 -5.12 12.35
N ASP A 166 -9.68 -4.69 11.68
CA ASP A 166 -9.63 -4.64 10.22
C ASP A 166 -9.69 -6.04 9.61
N LEU A 167 -8.98 -7.00 10.21
CA LEU A 167 -9.04 -8.41 9.79
C LEU A 167 -10.45 -9.00 9.97
N PHE A 168 -11.06 -8.80 11.14
CA PHE A 168 -12.40 -9.29 11.42
C PHE A 168 -13.44 -8.66 10.50
N ALA A 169 -13.43 -7.33 10.37
CA ALA A 169 -14.35 -6.62 9.49
C ALA A 169 -14.20 -7.05 8.03
N TYR A 170 -12.95 -7.26 7.56
CA TYR A 170 -12.70 -7.74 6.21
C TYR A 170 -13.20 -9.18 6.01
N ALA A 171 -12.92 -10.08 6.94
CA ALA A 171 -13.35 -11.48 6.86
C ALA A 171 -14.88 -11.59 6.81
N VAL A 172 -15.59 -10.95 7.73
CA VAL A 172 -17.05 -11.00 7.77
C VAL A 172 -17.68 -10.37 6.53
N SER A 173 -17.19 -9.20 6.11
CA SER A 173 -17.82 -8.48 5.01
C SER A 173 -17.49 -9.08 3.64
N TRP A 174 -16.24 -9.41 3.35
CA TRP A 174 -15.86 -9.86 2.01
C TRP A 174 -15.97 -11.36 1.83
N LEU A 175 -15.49 -12.16 2.80
CA LEU A 175 -15.57 -13.62 2.72
C LEU A 175 -16.99 -14.13 3.08
N GLY A 176 -17.63 -13.51 4.09
CA GLY A 176 -19.01 -13.86 4.45
C GLY A 176 -20.02 -13.26 3.50
N VAL A 177 -20.27 -11.94 3.62
CA VAL A 177 -21.34 -11.25 2.89
C VAL A 177 -21.05 -11.16 1.40
N GLY A 178 -19.84 -10.72 1.01
CA GLY A 178 -19.49 -10.51 -0.39
C GLY A 178 -19.53 -11.79 -1.21
N VAL A 179 -18.88 -12.86 -0.73
CA VAL A 179 -18.90 -14.18 -1.40
C VAL A 179 -20.30 -14.76 -1.36
N GLY A 180 -21.01 -14.68 -0.22
CA GLY A 180 -22.38 -15.18 -0.10
C GLY A 180 -23.34 -14.55 -1.12
N LEU A 181 -23.33 -13.23 -1.25
CA LEU A 181 -24.17 -12.52 -2.22
C LEU A 181 -23.72 -12.78 -3.68
N ALA A 182 -22.43 -12.95 -3.92
CA ALA A 182 -21.93 -13.31 -5.25
C ALA A 182 -22.41 -14.71 -5.68
N LEU A 183 -22.45 -15.68 -4.75
CA LEU A 183 -23.02 -17.01 -4.99
C LEU A 183 -24.52 -16.96 -5.29
N LEU A 184 -25.24 -16.00 -4.69
CA LEU A 184 -26.65 -15.75 -4.95
C LEU A 184 -26.91 -14.98 -6.26
N GLY A 185 -25.86 -14.63 -7.02
CA GLY A 185 -25.99 -13.96 -8.31
C GLY A 185 -26.27 -12.47 -8.27
N TRP A 186 -25.98 -11.78 -7.15
CA TRP A 186 -26.22 -10.33 -6.98
C TRP A 186 -25.28 -9.43 -7.81
N GLY A 187 -24.35 -10.01 -8.59
CA GLY A 187 -23.45 -9.26 -9.47
C GLY A 187 -22.67 -8.15 -8.73
N PRO A 188 -22.64 -6.90 -9.25
CA PRO A 188 -21.89 -5.80 -8.64
C PRO A 188 -22.37 -5.45 -7.23
N TRP A 189 -23.64 -5.75 -6.89
CA TRP A 189 -24.17 -5.47 -5.56
C TRP A 189 -23.50 -6.27 -4.45
N SER A 190 -22.97 -7.46 -4.76
CA SER A 190 -22.18 -8.24 -3.81
C SER A 190 -20.95 -7.47 -3.32
N LEU A 191 -20.29 -6.72 -4.21
CA LEU A 191 -19.14 -5.89 -3.88
C LEU A 191 -19.55 -4.62 -3.11
N VAL A 192 -20.67 -4.00 -3.51
CA VAL A 192 -21.21 -2.79 -2.87
C VAL A 192 -21.59 -3.08 -1.43
N VAL A 193 -22.38 -4.14 -1.20
CA VAL A 193 -22.84 -4.53 0.16
C VAL A 193 -21.65 -4.96 1.02
N ALA A 194 -20.69 -5.74 0.46
CA ALA A 194 -19.49 -6.10 1.19
C ALA A 194 -18.69 -4.87 1.64
N GLN A 195 -18.53 -3.86 0.77
CA GLN A 195 -17.83 -2.63 1.11
C GLN A 195 -18.55 -1.84 2.21
N LEU A 196 -19.88 -1.69 2.11
CA LEU A 196 -20.70 -1.01 3.12
C LEU A 196 -20.65 -1.74 4.46
N THR A 197 -20.81 -3.06 4.44
CA THR A 197 -20.71 -3.91 5.64
C THR A 197 -19.34 -3.76 6.31
N GLN A 198 -18.25 -3.75 5.53
CA GLN A 198 -16.91 -3.57 6.07
C GLN A 198 -16.76 -2.23 6.81
N VAL A 199 -17.16 -1.13 6.18
CA VAL A 199 -17.04 0.20 6.78
C VAL A 199 -17.93 0.31 8.02
N THR A 200 -19.14 -0.25 7.97
CA THR A 200 -20.09 -0.26 9.10
C THR A 200 -19.54 -1.06 10.29
N ILE A 201 -19.06 -2.28 10.08
CA ILE A 201 -18.48 -3.11 11.15
C ILE A 201 -17.26 -2.43 11.78
N ARG A 202 -16.35 -1.89 10.94
CA ARG A 202 -15.18 -1.13 11.42
C ARG A 202 -15.61 0.02 12.32
N THR A 203 -16.58 0.82 11.90
CA THR A 203 -17.06 1.99 12.62
C THR A 203 -17.82 1.59 13.89
N ALA A 204 -18.66 0.58 13.86
CA ALA A 204 -19.38 0.09 15.03
C ALA A 204 -18.42 -0.39 16.14
N ILE A 205 -17.38 -1.15 15.78
CA ILE A 205 -16.35 -1.59 16.73
C ILE A 205 -15.57 -0.38 17.29
N LEU A 206 -15.27 0.64 16.45
CA LEU A 206 -14.59 1.86 16.88
C LEU A 206 -15.40 2.65 17.90
N LEU A 207 -16.68 2.86 17.64
CA LEU A 207 -17.58 3.61 18.52
C LEU A 207 -17.72 2.95 19.88
N ARG A 208 -17.74 1.60 19.93
CA ARG A 208 -17.77 0.86 21.20
C ARG A 208 -16.45 0.96 21.97
N ALA A 209 -15.32 1.06 21.26
CA ALA A 209 -14.00 1.09 21.89
C ALA A 209 -13.58 2.49 22.39
N ALA A 210 -14.22 3.55 21.95
CA ALA A 210 -13.90 4.93 22.29
C ALA A 210 -15.16 5.74 22.68
N PRO A 211 -15.87 5.39 23.77
CA PRO A 211 -17.14 6.03 24.12
C PRO A 211 -17.02 7.49 24.60
N SER A 212 -15.85 7.93 25.08
CA SER A 212 -15.65 9.21 25.79
C SER A 212 -15.25 10.41 24.94
N PHE A 213 -15.40 10.35 23.60
CA PHE A 213 -14.97 11.46 22.72
C PHE A 213 -16.00 12.61 22.59
N LEU A 214 -17.21 12.46 23.13
CA LEU A 214 -18.29 13.46 23.04
C LEU A 214 -18.48 14.30 24.30
N THR A 215 -17.51 14.36 25.20
CA THR A 215 -17.66 15.01 26.50
C THR A 215 -17.50 16.55 26.48
N GLY A 216 -16.96 17.12 25.41
CA GLY A 216 -16.76 18.57 25.27
C GLY A 216 -17.88 19.27 24.47
N ARG A 217 -17.97 20.59 24.61
CA ARG A 217 -18.82 21.41 23.73
C ARG A 217 -18.06 21.80 22.47
N PRO A 218 -18.64 21.63 21.26
CA PRO A 218 -18.06 22.11 20.03
C PRO A 218 -17.87 23.63 20.04
N THR A 219 -16.70 24.11 19.57
CA THR A 219 -16.43 25.56 19.50
C THR A 219 -15.84 25.91 18.12
N TRP A 220 -16.21 27.10 17.61
CA TRP A 220 -15.70 27.61 16.35
C TRP A 220 -14.17 27.80 16.38
N ALA A 221 -13.63 28.27 17.51
CA ALA A 221 -12.18 28.41 17.68
C ALA A 221 -11.44 27.08 17.48
N SER A 222 -11.92 25.99 18.10
CA SER A 222 -11.35 24.66 17.92
C SER A 222 -11.47 24.15 16.47
N PHE A 223 -12.53 24.52 15.77
CA PHE A 223 -12.69 24.18 14.35
C PHE A 223 -11.62 24.87 13.49
N VAL A 224 -11.42 26.18 13.65
CA VAL A 224 -10.40 26.95 12.92
C VAL A 224 -9.00 26.39 13.21
N GLU A 225 -8.68 26.11 14.47
CA GLU A 225 -7.40 25.53 14.88
C GLU A 225 -7.12 24.15 14.24
N LEU A 226 -8.13 23.29 14.09
CA LEU A 226 -7.99 21.99 13.44
C LEU A 226 -7.87 22.12 11.93
N MET A 227 -8.57 23.10 11.33
CA MET A 227 -8.58 23.32 9.89
C MET A 227 -7.27 23.91 9.37
N ASP A 228 -6.63 24.80 10.12
CA ASP A 228 -5.37 25.43 9.73
C ASP A 228 -4.29 24.38 9.41
N TYR A 229 -4.16 23.35 10.25
CA TYR A 229 -3.29 22.22 9.97
C TYR A 229 -3.80 21.30 8.85
N GLY A 230 -5.13 21.10 8.79
CA GLY A 230 -5.76 20.13 7.90
C GLY A 230 -5.66 20.48 6.41
N VAL A 231 -5.80 21.76 6.05
CA VAL A 231 -5.81 22.21 4.65
C VAL A 231 -4.48 21.94 3.94
N GLY A 232 -3.36 22.26 4.57
CA GLY A 232 -2.03 22.02 3.99
C GLY A 232 -1.74 20.55 3.67
N GLN A 233 -2.15 19.65 4.55
CA GLN A 233 -2.05 18.19 4.35
C GLN A 233 -2.95 17.71 3.20
N SER A 234 -4.16 18.27 3.09
CA SER A 234 -5.14 17.87 2.08
C SER A 234 -4.68 18.17 0.67
N ILE A 235 -4.09 19.34 0.41
CA ILE A 235 -3.57 19.73 -0.91
C ILE A 235 -2.47 18.77 -1.39
N THR A 236 -1.54 18.42 -0.50
CA THR A 236 -0.45 17.47 -0.84
C THR A 236 -1.02 16.08 -1.14
N ARG A 237 -2.02 15.65 -0.38
CA ARG A 237 -2.67 14.34 -0.53
C ARG A 237 -3.51 14.26 -1.81
N MET A 238 -4.13 15.36 -2.24
CA MET A 238 -4.89 15.41 -3.50
C MET A 238 -4.04 15.03 -4.72
N GLY A 239 -2.84 15.58 -4.86
CA GLY A 239 -1.94 15.24 -5.97
C GLY A 239 -1.61 13.74 -6.00
N PHE A 240 -1.39 13.14 -4.81
CA PHE A 240 -1.13 11.70 -4.70
C PHE A 240 -2.33 10.85 -5.12
N ILE A 241 -3.55 11.23 -4.73
CA ILE A 241 -4.76 10.48 -5.06
C ILE A 241 -5.07 10.60 -6.53
N LEU A 242 -4.99 11.83 -7.08
CA LEU A 242 -5.20 12.06 -8.49
C LEU A 242 -4.22 11.22 -9.34
N ALA A 243 -2.94 11.17 -8.95
CA ALA A 243 -1.94 10.34 -9.61
C ALA A 243 -2.26 8.84 -9.58
N ASN A 244 -2.93 8.35 -8.51
CA ASN A 244 -3.29 6.94 -8.36
C ASN A 244 -4.67 6.56 -8.89
N GLN A 245 -5.47 7.53 -9.36
CA GLN A 245 -6.83 7.29 -9.86
C GLN A 245 -7.06 7.85 -11.26
N ALA A 246 -6.15 8.67 -11.80
CA ALA A 246 -6.29 9.30 -13.10
C ALA A 246 -6.43 8.27 -14.24
N ASP A 247 -5.68 7.18 -14.16
CA ASP A 247 -5.73 6.06 -15.09
C ASP A 247 -7.08 5.34 -15.07
N ASN A 248 -7.60 5.02 -13.87
CA ASN A 248 -8.92 4.41 -13.71
C ASN A 248 -10.03 5.33 -14.25
N LEU A 249 -9.91 6.65 -14.04
CA LEU A 249 -10.85 7.63 -14.55
C LEU A 249 -10.86 7.64 -16.09
N VAL A 250 -9.67 7.64 -16.71
CA VAL A 250 -9.52 7.60 -18.17
C VAL A 250 -10.09 6.28 -18.72
N VAL A 251 -9.70 5.13 -18.17
CA VAL A 251 -10.21 3.83 -18.64
C VAL A 251 -11.73 3.76 -18.48
N GLY A 252 -12.26 4.14 -17.32
CA GLY A 252 -13.70 4.09 -17.06
C GLY A 252 -14.51 4.98 -18.00
N ARG A 253 -14.02 6.21 -18.28
CA ARG A 253 -14.74 7.18 -19.12
C ARG A 253 -14.75 6.80 -20.60
N TRP A 254 -13.64 6.31 -21.15
CA TRP A 254 -13.46 6.12 -22.59
C TRP A 254 -13.53 4.67 -23.05
N LEU A 255 -13.19 3.70 -22.20
CA LEU A 255 -13.25 2.28 -22.56
C LEU A 255 -14.44 1.54 -21.92
N GLY A 256 -15.03 2.06 -20.84
CA GLY A 256 -16.21 1.50 -20.19
C GLY A 256 -15.93 0.53 -19.04
N ALA A 257 -17.00 -0.14 -18.55
CA ALA A 257 -16.96 -0.91 -17.31
C ALA A 257 -16.06 -2.16 -17.38
N ALA A 258 -16.22 -3.03 -18.37
CA ALA A 258 -15.45 -4.26 -18.43
C ALA A 258 -13.94 -4.01 -18.58
N PRO A 259 -13.45 -3.11 -19.44
CA PRO A 259 -12.06 -2.70 -19.49
C PRO A 259 -11.56 -2.10 -18.17
N LEU A 260 -12.36 -1.29 -17.47
CA LEU A 260 -12.01 -0.75 -16.17
C LEU A 260 -11.85 -1.86 -15.12
N GLY A 261 -12.73 -2.85 -15.13
CA GLY A 261 -12.61 -4.02 -14.26
C GLY A 261 -11.30 -4.78 -14.51
N ILE A 262 -10.95 -5.03 -15.76
CA ILE A 262 -9.70 -5.69 -16.16
C ILE A 262 -8.50 -4.86 -15.70
N TYR A 263 -8.45 -3.57 -16.05
CA TYR A 263 -7.35 -2.68 -15.71
C TYR A 263 -7.14 -2.57 -14.20
N SER A 264 -8.21 -2.30 -13.46
CA SER A 264 -8.13 -2.12 -12.01
C SER A 264 -7.66 -3.38 -11.27
N ARG A 265 -8.02 -4.58 -11.76
CA ARG A 265 -7.53 -5.85 -11.19
C ARG A 265 -6.08 -6.09 -11.54
N ALA A 266 -5.65 -5.85 -12.79
CA ALA A 266 -4.24 -5.93 -13.17
C ALA A 266 -3.38 -5.00 -12.32
N TYR A 267 -3.83 -3.76 -12.13
CA TYR A 267 -3.15 -2.76 -11.31
C TYR A 267 -3.11 -3.14 -9.82
N GLN A 268 -4.22 -3.63 -9.26
CA GLN A 268 -4.28 -4.09 -7.88
C GLN A 268 -3.34 -5.28 -7.64
N PHE A 269 -3.28 -6.22 -8.58
CA PHE A 269 -2.43 -7.40 -8.47
C PHE A 269 -0.94 -7.05 -8.52
N MET A 270 -0.56 -6.05 -9.34
CA MET A 270 0.78 -5.46 -9.33
C MET A 270 1.12 -4.81 -7.97
N GLN A 271 0.13 -4.22 -7.29
CA GLN A 271 0.38 -3.50 -6.04
C GLN A 271 0.65 -4.41 -4.84
N VAL A 272 0.16 -5.65 -4.83
CA VAL A 272 0.29 -6.55 -3.67
C VAL A 272 1.76 -6.81 -3.28
N PRO A 273 2.66 -7.26 -4.17
CA PRO A 273 4.06 -7.47 -3.81
C PRO A 273 4.78 -6.17 -3.47
N THR A 274 4.49 -5.09 -4.20
CA THR A 274 5.13 -3.78 -3.97
C THR A 274 4.76 -3.19 -2.62
N GLY A 275 3.52 -3.38 -2.15
CA GLY A 275 3.07 -2.95 -0.83
C GLY A 275 3.81 -3.66 0.29
N LEU A 276 3.86 -4.99 0.24
CA LEU A 276 4.49 -5.80 1.28
C LEU A 276 5.97 -5.46 1.49
N VAL A 277 6.73 -5.35 0.39
CA VAL A 277 8.18 -5.07 0.46
C VAL A 277 8.44 -3.61 0.82
N ALA A 278 7.72 -2.68 0.22
CA ALA A 278 7.94 -1.27 0.45
C ALA A 278 7.58 -0.83 1.87
N ASP A 279 6.51 -1.38 2.46
CA ASP A 279 6.10 -1.06 3.83
C ASP A 279 7.12 -1.54 4.87
N VAL A 280 7.71 -2.73 4.65
CA VAL A 280 8.79 -3.25 5.52
C VAL A 280 10.04 -2.36 5.42
N LEU A 281 10.44 -2.03 4.19
CA LEU A 281 11.63 -1.22 3.96
C LEU A 281 11.46 0.22 4.49
N ASP A 282 10.30 0.85 4.30
CA ASP A 282 10.04 2.22 4.77
C ASP A 282 10.11 2.32 6.31
N LYS A 283 9.59 1.32 7.03
CA LYS A 283 9.64 1.25 8.50
C LYS A 283 11.07 1.15 9.04
N VAL A 284 11.99 0.56 8.31
CA VAL A 284 13.40 0.38 8.73
C VAL A 284 14.28 1.52 8.18
N LEU A 285 14.09 1.87 6.92
CA LEU A 285 15.00 2.79 6.22
C LEU A 285 14.77 4.26 6.58
N PHE A 286 13.52 4.68 6.72
CA PHE A 286 13.23 6.07 7.08
C PHE A 286 13.92 6.49 8.39
N PRO A 287 13.77 5.77 9.53
CA PRO A 287 14.47 6.12 10.75
C PRO A 287 16.00 6.03 10.64
N THR A 288 16.49 5.03 9.87
CA THR A 288 17.93 4.86 9.67
C THR A 288 18.53 6.01 8.88
N MET A 289 17.86 6.44 7.79
CA MET A 289 18.30 7.58 6.98
C MET A 289 18.19 8.91 7.74
N ALA A 290 17.14 9.10 8.54
CA ALA A 290 16.97 10.28 9.36
C ALA A 290 18.09 10.44 10.42
N ARG A 291 18.60 9.33 10.97
CA ARG A 291 19.73 9.36 11.95
C ARG A 291 21.07 9.74 11.32
N VAL A 292 21.24 9.51 10.03
CA VAL A 292 22.50 9.76 9.31
C VAL A 292 22.37 10.88 8.28
N GLN A 293 21.32 11.70 8.36
CA GLN A 293 21.01 12.74 7.36
C GLN A 293 22.12 13.80 7.21
N ASP A 294 22.90 14.04 8.28
CA ASP A 294 23.98 15.02 8.31
C ASP A 294 25.31 14.47 7.75
N ASP A 295 25.44 13.13 7.60
CA ASP A 295 26.61 12.48 6.98
C ASP A 295 26.26 11.98 5.58
N LEU A 296 26.57 12.80 4.56
CA LEU A 296 26.25 12.50 3.15
C LEU A 296 26.86 11.17 2.67
N ARG A 297 28.04 10.76 3.17
CA ARG A 297 28.68 9.49 2.75
C ARG A 297 27.93 8.29 3.29
N ARG A 298 27.52 8.33 4.58
CA ARG A 298 26.71 7.29 5.20
C ARG A 298 25.32 7.25 4.61
N LEU A 299 24.70 8.40 4.37
CA LEU A 299 23.38 8.52 3.75
C LEU A 299 23.38 7.93 2.32
N ALA A 300 24.37 8.29 1.49
CA ALA A 300 24.54 7.75 0.15
C ALA A 300 24.74 6.23 0.16
N SER A 301 25.55 5.71 1.07
CA SER A 301 25.78 4.28 1.22
C SER A 301 24.52 3.53 1.68
N ALA A 302 23.74 4.11 2.59
CA ALA A 302 22.46 3.55 3.06
C ALA A 302 21.43 3.51 1.91
N TYR A 303 21.27 4.60 1.19
CA TYR A 303 20.35 4.69 0.04
C TYR A 303 20.71 3.70 -1.08
N LEU A 304 21.99 3.63 -1.49
CA LEU A 304 22.43 2.71 -2.54
C LEU A 304 22.24 1.25 -2.12
N ARG A 305 22.58 0.89 -0.88
CA ARG A 305 22.35 -0.48 -0.35
C ARG A 305 20.87 -0.83 -0.35
N ALA A 306 20.02 0.05 0.16
CA ALA A 306 18.59 -0.16 0.22
C ALA A 306 17.96 -0.29 -1.17
N THR A 307 18.33 0.59 -2.10
CA THR A 307 17.82 0.56 -3.47
C THR A 307 18.29 -0.70 -4.21
N THR A 308 19.56 -1.09 -4.06
CA THR A 308 20.07 -2.33 -4.66
C THR A 308 19.36 -3.56 -4.09
N ALA A 309 19.17 -3.64 -2.77
CA ALA A 309 18.43 -4.74 -2.15
C ALA A 309 16.99 -4.83 -2.65
N LEU A 310 16.33 -3.67 -2.78
CA LEU A 310 14.97 -3.59 -3.30
C LEU A 310 14.89 -4.06 -4.76
N VAL A 311 15.82 -3.62 -5.63
CA VAL A 311 15.83 -4.01 -7.04
C VAL A 311 16.18 -5.48 -7.19
N LEU A 312 17.10 -6.03 -6.37
CA LEU A 312 17.43 -7.48 -6.33
C LEU A 312 16.21 -8.36 -6.03
N VAL A 313 15.21 -7.85 -5.31
CA VAL A 313 13.99 -8.59 -4.98
C VAL A 313 12.86 -8.27 -5.94
N MET A 314 12.59 -6.98 -6.18
CA MET A 314 11.41 -6.55 -6.93
C MET A 314 11.52 -6.77 -8.44
N LEU A 315 12.73 -6.66 -9.01
CA LEU A 315 12.92 -6.82 -10.46
C LEU A 315 12.68 -8.28 -10.88
N PRO A 316 13.29 -9.31 -10.23
CA PRO A 316 12.95 -10.70 -10.52
C PRO A 316 11.48 -11.03 -10.32
N ILE A 317 10.87 -10.58 -9.20
CA ILE A 317 9.43 -10.80 -8.93
C ILE A 317 8.57 -10.23 -10.06
N GLY A 318 8.84 -9.00 -10.49
CA GLY A 318 8.09 -8.35 -11.57
C GLY A 318 8.23 -9.07 -12.91
N VAL A 319 9.44 -9.48 -13.27
CA VAL A 319 9.71 -10.19 -14.52
C VAL A 319 9.12 -11.62 -14.50
N VAL A 320 9.27 -12.35 -13.42
CA VAL A 320 8.64 -13.67 -13.24
C VAL A 320 7.12 -13.56 -13.31
N ALA A 321 6.53 -12.57 -12.65
CA ALA A 321 5.09 -12.31 -12.72
C ALA A 321 4.63 -11.97 -14.15
N ALA A 322 5.44 -11.23 -14.92
CA ALA A 322 5.14 -10.93 -16.32
C ALA A 322 5.24 -12.18 -17.22
N VAL A 323 6.23 -13.03 -17.02
CA VAL A 323 6.41 -14.29 -17.77
C VAL A 323 5.28 -15.28 -17.45
N LEU A 324 4.95 -15.42 -16.17
CA LEU A 324 3.90 -16.32 -15.68
C LEU A 324 2.48 -15.73 -15.75
N ALA A 325 2.31 -14.54 -16.32
CA ALA A 325 1.01 -13.87 -16.35
C ALA A 325 -0.12 -14.71 -16.97
N PRO A 326 0.07 -15.46 -18.08
CA PRO A 326 -0.97 -16.32 -18.64
C PRO A 326 -1.44 -17.41 -17.68
N GLU A 327 -0.49 -18.13 -17.06
CA GLU A 327 -0.78 -19.19 -16.08
C GLU A 327 -1.41 -18.62 -14.81
N LEU A 328 -0.86 -17.51 -14.32
CA LEU A 328 -1.33 -16.84 -13.13
C LEU A 328 -2.77 -16.34 -13.32
N VAL A 329 -3.08 -15.72 -14.47
CA VAL A 329 -4.43 -15.27 -14.77
C VAL A 329 -5.38 -16.47 -14.94
N ALA A 330 -4.97 -17.52 -15.62
CA ALA A 330 -5.79 -18.69 -15.81
C ALA A 330 -6.13 -19.40 -14.50
N VAL A 331 -5.15 -19.52 -13.59
CA VAL A 331 -5.30 -20.19 -12.29
C VAL A 331 -6.08 -19.32 -11.30
N VAL A 332 -5.73 -18.05 -11.16
CA VAL A 332 -6.30 -17.14 -10.15
C VAL A 332 -7.65 -16.60 -10.59
N PHE A 333 -7.73 -16.03 -11.80
CA PHE A 333 -8.90 -15.31 -12.29
C PHE A 333 -9.83 -16.18 -13.17
N GLY A 334 -9.28 -17.13 -13.90
CA GLY A 334 -10.02 -17.99 -14.82
C GLY A 334 -10.13 -17.43 -16.25
N ARG A 335 -10.76 -18.23 -17.14
CA ARG A 335 -10.81 -17.95 -18.60
C ARG A 335 -11.48 -16.63 -18.97
N ARG A 336 -12.46 -16.16 -18.18
CA ARG A 336 -13.17 -14.88 -18.43
C ARG A 336 -12.26 -13.65 -18.32
N TRP A 337 -11.08 -13.80 -17.74
CA TRP A 337 -10.14 -12.72 -17.46
C TRP A 337 -8.90 -12.73 -18.37
N GLN A 338 -8.91 -13.45 -19.48
CA GLN A 338 -7.75 -13.54 -20.39
C GLN A 338 -7.26 -12.19 -20.87
N ALA A 339 -8.16 -11.23 -21.11
CA ALA A 339 -7.81 -9.87 -21.50
C ALA A 339 -6.98 -9.12 -20.43
N LEU A 340 -6.89 -9.65 -19.19
CA LEU A 340 -6.05 -9.11 -18.13
C LEU A 340 -4.56 -9.45 -18.31
N VAL A 341 -4.22 -10.50 -19.10
CA VAL A 341 -2.84 -10.98 -19.24
C VAL A 341 -1.91 -9.87 -19.73
N SER A 342 -2.20 -9.28 -20.89
CA SER A 342 -1.31 -8.27 -21.50
C SER A 342 -1.16 -6.99 -20.66
N PRO A 343 -2.23 -6.36 -20.13
CA PRO A 343 -2.09 -5.24 -19.21
C PRO A 343 -1.28 -5.59 -17.95
N PHE A 344 -1.49 -6.80 -17.39
CA PHE A 344 -0.77 -7.23 -16.21
C PHE A 344 0.73 -7.47 -16.50
N GLN A 345 1.08 -8.05 -17.64
CA GLN A 345 2.48 -8.22 -18.07
C GLN A 345 3.23 -6.89 -18.06
N ILE A 346 2.62 -5.86 -18.65
CA ILE A 346 3.19 -4.52 -18.72
C ILE A 346 3.32 -3.90 -17.32
N LEU A 347 2.24 -3.93 -16.53
CA LEU A 347 2.22 -3.35 -15.20
C LEU A 347 3.15 -4.07 -14.22
N ALA A 348 3.36 -5.38 -14.37
CA ALA A 348 4.27 -6.17 -13.54
C ALA A 348 5.73 -5.64 -13.63
N LEU A 349 6.16 -5.19 -14.81
CA LEU A 349 7.46 -4.54 -14.98
C LEU A 349 7.56 -3.21 -14.21
N GLY A 350 6.43 -2.57 -13.92
CA GLY A 350 6.34 -1.36 -13.11
C GLY A 350 6.56 -1.58 -11.61
N MET A 351 6.56 -2.83 -11.11
CA MET A 351 6.72 -3.12 -9.68
C MET A 351 8.01 -2.55 -9.10
N VAL A 352 9.13 -2.74 -9.78
CA VAL A 352 10.43 -2.23 -9.36
C VAL A 352 10.49 -0.70 -9.37
N LEU A 353 9.87 -0.07 -10.37
CA LEU A 353 9.82 1.39 -10.48
C LEU A 353 9.04 1.99 -9.31
N ARG A 354 7.86 1.44 -9.00
CA ARG A 354 7.06 1.87 -7.85
C ARG A 354 7.79 1.74 -6.53
N ALA A 355 8.42 0.61 -6.32
CA ALA A 355 9.18 0.37 -5.11
C ALA A 355 10.38 1.35 -5.00
N GLY A 356 11.08 1.63 -6.10
CA GLY A 356 12.15 2.62 -6.16
C GLY A 356 11.69 4.06 -5.89
N ILE A 357 10.50 4.44 -6.38
CA ILE A 357 9.89 5.74 -6.07
C ILE A 357 9.65 5.87 -4.56
N ARG A 358 9.15 4.83 -3.88
CA ARG A 358 8.97 4.86 -2.42
C ARG A 358 10.27 5.02 -1.66
N MET A 359 11.39 4.45 -2.13
CA MET A 359 12.72 4.68 -1.56
C MET A 359 13.15 6.14 -1.64
N SER A 360 12.97 6.74 -2.81
CA SER A 360 13.27 8.17 -3.02
C SER A 360 12.37 9.08 -2.19
N ASP A 361 11.12 8.66 -1.99
CA ASP A 361 10.14 9.32 -1.13
C ASP A 361 10.58 9.33 0.34
N SER A 362 11.05 8.18 0.83
CA SER A 362 11.56 8.00 2.20
C SER A 362 12.80 8.89 2.45
N LEU A 363 13.74 8.93 1.49
CA LEU A 363 14.91 9.82 1.57
C LEU A 363 14.51 11.30 1.58
N SER A 364 13.57 11.70 0.71
CA SER A 364 13.12 13.10 0.62
C SER A 364 12.44 13.56 1.92
N ARG A 365 11.70 12.68 2.59
CA ARG A 365 11.11 12.93 3.91
C ARG A 365 12.17 13.01 5.00
N ALA A 366 13.14 12.10 5.00
CA ALA A 366 14.22 12.07 5.98
C ALA A 366 15.13 13.32 5.91
N THR A 367 15.28 13.93 4.72
CA THR A 367 16.12 15.13 4.49
C THR A 367 15.32 16.44 4.42
N GLY A 368 14.02 16.43 4.72
CA GLY A 368 13.17 17.62 4.72
C GLY A 368 12.91 18.26 3.35
N LYS A 369 13.23 17.58 2.23
CA LYS A 369 13.04 18.14 0.86
C LYS A 369 11.60 17.97 0.35
N VAL A 370 10.61 18.23 1.21
CA VAL A 370 9.17 17.96 0.97
C VAL A 370 8.62 18.78 -0.22
N TYR A 371 8.97 20.06 -0.33
CA TYR A 371 8.47 20.90 -1.43
C TYR A 371 9.00 20.48 -2.80
N ARG A 372 10.28 20.05 -2.88
CA ARG A 372 10.87 19.53 -4.12
C ARG A 372 10.21 18.22 -4.57
N ARG A 373 9.63 17.47 -3.65
CA ARG A 373 8.85 16.27 -3.91
C ARG A 373 7.42 16.62 -4.38
N ALA A 374 6.78 17.60 -3.74
CA ALA A 374 5.36 17.91 -3.95
C ALA A 374 5.04 18.25 -5.41
N TRP A 375 5.79 19.16 -6.05
CA TRP A 375 5.53 19.51 -7.45
C TRP A 375 5.73 18.34 -8.43
N ARG A 376 6.69 17.42 -8.14
CA ARG A 376 6.90 16.21 -8.93
C ARG A 376 5.69 15.28 -8.87
N GLN A 377 5.01 15.24 -7.72
CA GLN A 377 3.81 14.45 -7.57
C GLN A 377 2.64 14.96 -8.43
N TRP A 378 2.49 16.29 -8.56
CA TRP A 378 1.49 16.88 -9.44
C TRP A 378 1.84 16.65 -10.92
N LEU A 379 3.11 16.79 -11.27
CA LEU A 379 3.57 16.46 -12.62
C LEU A 379 3.33 14.99 -12.95
N TYR A 380 3.61 14.09 -12.00
CA TYR A 380 3.33 12.67 -12.19
C TYR A 380 1.83 12.40 -12.39
N ALA A 381 0.95 13.07 -11.67
CA ALA A 381 -0.50 12.96 -11.90
C ALA A 381 -0.88 13.36 -13.34
N GLY A 382 -0.31 14.46 -13.84
CA GLY A 382 -0.48 14.88 -15.25
C GLY A 382 0.07 13.86 -16.25
N LEU A 383 1.26 13.29 -15.98
CA LEU A 383 1.86 12.27 -16.84
C LEU A 383 1.05 10.97 -16.86
N VAL A 384 0.46 10.55 -15.73
CA VAL A 384 -0.43 9.37 -15.68
C VAL A 384 -1.67 9.62 -16.51
N PHE A 385 -2.31 10.78 -16.36
CA PHE A 385 -3.47 11.15 -17.15
C PHE A 385 -3.14 11.17 -18.65
N LEU A 386 -2.06 11.85 -19.03
CA LEU A 386 -1.62 11.96 -20.44
C LEU A 386 -1.23 10.59 -21.01
N GLY A 387 -0.46 9.80 -20.27
CA GLY A 387 -0.06 8.45 -20.68
C GLY A 387 -1.25 7.52 -20.85
N ALA A 388 -2.21 7.57 -19.93
CA ALA A 388 -3.45 6.82 -20.04
C ALA A 388 -4.28 7.28 -21.26
N TRP A 389 -4.40 8.59 -21.48
CA TRP A 389 -5.11 9.16 -22.64
C TRP A 389 -4.50 8.74 -23.96
N VAL A 390 -3.19 8.92 -24.14
CA VAL A 390 -2.49 8.51 -25.37
C VAL A 390 -2.61 7.00 -25.59
N GLY A 391 -2.56 6.23 -24.50
CA GLY A 391 -2.69 4.78 -24.51
C GLY A 391 -4.08 4.26 -24.91
N LEU A 392 -5.12 5.09 -24.91
CA LEU A 392 -6.50 4.68 -25.27
C LEU A 392 -6.59 4.01 -26.65
N ARG A 393 -5.75 4.42 -27.61
CA ARG A 393 -5.73 3.83 -28.96
C ARG A 393 -5.38 2.33 -28.95
N GLY A 394 -4.62 1.87 -27.97
CA GLY A 394 -4.27 0.44 -27.76
C GLY A 394 -5.16 -0.25 -26.74
N GLY A 395 -6.33 0.32 -26.38
CA GLY A 395 -7.24 -0.21 -25.37
C GLY A 395 -6.58 -0.30 -24.00
N VAL A 396 -7.00 -1.28 -23.18
CA VAL A 396 -6.48 -1.48 -21.81
C VAL A 396 -4.96 -1.70 -21.78
N THR A 397 -4.44 -2.43 -22.77
CA THR A 397 -3.00 -2.72 -22.91
C THR A 397 -2.22 -1.45 -23.22
N GLY A 398 -2.73 -0.60 -24.11
CA GLY A 398 -2.12 0.69 -24.43
C GLY A 398 -2.11 1.64 -23.24
N VAL A 399 -3.22 1.69 -22.47
CA VAL A 399 -3.26 2.46 -21.22
C VAL A 399 -2.22 1.97 -20.22
N ALA A 400 -2.09 0.65 -20.04
CA ALA A 400 -1.07 0.06 -19.16
C ALA A 400 0.35 0.46 -19.59
N ALA A 401 0.64 0.49 -20.90
CA ALA A 401 1.93 0.94 -21.43
C ALA A 401 2.16 2.44 -21.19
N GLY A 402 1.16 3.28 -21.43
CA GLY A 402 1.25 4.72 -21.17
C GLY A 402 1.49 5.04 -19.69
N VAL A 403 0.80 4.33 -18.81
CA VAL A 403 1.00 4.45 -17.36
C VAL A 403 2.37 3.94 -16.91
N LEU A 404 2.88 2.85 -17.51
CA LEU A 404 4.25 2.38 -17.27
C LEU A 404 5.28 3.43 -17.68
N CYS A 405 5.11 4.09 -18.84
CA CYS A 405 5.96 5.20 -19.26
C CYS A 405 5.92 6.37 -18.27
N ALA A 406 4.73 6.78 -17.83
CA ALA A 406 4.57 7.82 -16.82
C ALA A 406 5.28 7.45 -15.49
N LEU A 407 5.14 6.18 -15.07
CA LEU A 407 5.79 5.65 -13.89
C LEU A 407 7.33 5.64 -14.02
N PHE A 408 7.84 5.29 -15.21
CA PHE A 408 9.28 5.34 -15.50
C PHE A 408 9.83 6.76 -15.44
N ILE A 409 9.14 7.73 -16.04
CA ILE A 409 9.52 9.15 -15.98
C ILE A 409 9.52 9.63 -14.52
N ASN A 410 8.48 9.29 -13.74
CA ASN A 410 8.42 9.64 -12.33
C ASN A 410 9.56 9.00 -11.53
N TYR A 411 9.90 7.73 -11.81
CA TYR A 411 11.04 7.06 -11.19
C TYR A 411 12.36 7.82 -11.47
N LEU A 412 12.59 8.24 -12.72
CA LEU A 412 13.77 9.04 -13.06
C LEU A 412 13.79 10.39 -12.34
N MET A 413 12.66 11.10 -12.28
CA MET A 413 12.55 12.38 -11.57
C MET A 413 12.81 12.24 -10.06
N MET A 414 12.30 11.17 -9.45
CA MET A 414 12.49 10.91 -8.02
C MET A 414 13.91 10.41 -7.72
N ALA A 415 14.47 9.57 -8.60
CA ALA A 415 15.87 9.16 -8.51
C ALA A 415 16.82 10.37 -8.65
N GLN A 416 16.58 11.28 -9.63
CA GLN A 416 17.32 12.51 -9.79
C GLN A 416 17.32 13.36 -8.51
N LEU A 417 16.13 13.52 -7.89
CA LEU A 417 16.02 14.23 -6.61
C LEU A 417 16.88 13.58 -5.54
N SER A 418 16.81 12.27 -5.40
CA SER A 418 17.59 11.51 -4.42
C SER A 418 19.09 11.65 -4.67
N LEU A 419 19.52 11.43 -5.91
CA LEU A 419 20.95 11.52 -6.29
C LEU A 419 21.53 12.93 -6.09
N SER A 420 20.72 13.98 -6.35
CA SER A 420 21.13 15.36 -6.09
C SER A 420 21.31 15.66 -4.60
N VAL A 421 20.50 15.05 -3.73
CA VAL A 421 20.59 15.20 -2.26
C VAL A 421 21.83 14.50 -1.72
N ILE A 422 22.10 13.26 -2.17
CA ILE A 422 23.22 12.45 -1.68
C ILE A 422 24.52 12.62 -2.48
N GLN A 423 24.52 13.49 -3.50
CA GLN A 423 25.69 13.80 -4.36
C GLN A 423 26.33 12.54 -5.01
N VAL A 424 25.49 11.64 -5.54
CA VAL A 424 25.93 10.43 -6.24
C VAL A 424 25.67 10.56 -7.74
N SER A 425 26.63 10.13 -8.57
CA SER A 425 26.50 10.11 -10.03
C SER A 425 25.53 9.04 -10.52
N TRP A 426 24.87 9.29 -11.64
CA TRP A 426 23.99 8.34 -12.32
C TRP A 426 24.71 7.03 -12.70
N THR A 427 25.96 7.12 -13.13
CA THR A 427 26.80 5.96 -13.45
C THR A 427 27.00 5.04 -12.25
N ARG A 428 27.33 5.60 -11.09
CA ARG A 428 27.47 4.83 -9.84
C ARG A 428 26.14 4.20 -9.40
N PHE A 429 25.05 4.93 -9.57
CA PHE A 429 23.71 4.40 -9.28
C PHE A 429 23.32 3.26 -10.22
N ALA A 430 23.51 3.42 -11.54
CA ALA A 430 23.19 2.39 -12.53
C ALA A 430 24.07 1.13 -12.37
N LEU A 431 25.37 1.30 -12.14
CA LEU A 431 26.29 0.19 -11.90
C LEU A 431 25.92 -0.63 -10.63
N ALA A 432 25.35 0.04 -9.61
CA ALA A 432 24.87 -0.65 -8.42
C ALA A 432 23.67 -1.59 -8.70
N GLN A 433 22.89 -1.35 -9.77
CA GLN A 433 21.76 -2.19 -10.16
C GLN A 433 22.14 -3.34 -11.12
N LEU A 434 23.35 -3.32 -11.70
CA LEU A 434 23.78 -4.31 -12.70
C LEU A 434 23.70 -5.77 -12.21
N PRO A 435 24.07 -6.10 -10.95
CA PRO A 435 23.92 -7.46 -10.43
C PRO A 435 22.46 -7.93 -10.45
N ALA A 436 21.52 -7.07 -10.07
CA ALA A 436 20.09 -7.38 -10.09
C ALA A 436 19.58 -7.65 -11.52
N LEU A 437 20.04 -6.87 -12.50
CA LEU A 437 19.72 -7.10 -13.92
C LEU A 437 20.23 -8.45 -14.41
N ARG A 438 21.48 -8.83 -14.08
CA ARG A 438 22.06 -10.12 -14.46
C ARG A 438 21.30 -11.28 -13.83
N LEU A 439 21.04 -11.20 -12.52
CA LEU A 439 20.25 -12.20 -11.80
C LEU A 439 18.87 -12.37 -12.44
N THR A 440 18.19 -11.26 -12.70
CA THR A 440 16.85 -11.28 -13.30
C THR A 440 16.84 -11.85 -14.70
N LEU A 441 17.85 -11.56 -15.52
CA LEU A 441 17.95 -12.10 -16.88
C LEU A 441 18.04 -13.64 -16.86
N VAL A 442 18.88 -14.20 -15.99
CA VAL A 442 18.99 -15.67 -15.85
C VAL A 442 17.66 -16.27 -15.39
N ILE A 443 17.05 -15.69 -14.36
CA ILE A 443 15.75 -16.15 -13.85
C ILE A 443 14.67 -16.07 -14.94
N ALA A 444 14.64 -14.98 -15.70
CA ALA A 444 13.68 -14.78 -16.78
C ALA A 444 13.81 -15.84 -17.87
N LEU A 445 15.04 -16.10 -18.34
CA LEU A 445 15.31 -17.08 -19.38
C LEU A 445 14.92 -18.50 -18.94
N VAL A 446 15.34 -18.91 -17.73
CA VAL A 446 15.01 -20.23 -17.18
C VAL A 446 13.50 -20.39 -16.98
N THR A 447 12.84 -19.38 -16.41
CA THR A 447 11.38 -19.41 -16.22
C THR A 447 10.65 -19.46 -17.55
N ALA A 448 11.04 -18.63 -18.53
CA ALA A 448 10.42 -18.61 -19.85
C ALA A 448 10.60 -19.95 -20.59
N ALA A 449 11.80 -20.53 -20.56
CA ALA A 449 12.07 -21.84 -21.16
C ALA A 449 11.23 -22.96 -20.52
N THR A 450 11.16 -22.97 -19.16
CA THR A 450 10.34 -23.96 -18.43
C THR A 450 8.86 -23.83 -18.78
N THR A 451 8.32 -22.60 -18.78
CA THR A 451 6.91 -22.40 -19.10
C THR A 451 6.60 -22.66 -20.57
N ALA A 452 7.50 -22.33 -21.49
CA ALA A 452 7.35 -22.66 -22.90
C ALA A 452 7.29 -24.19 -23.10
N GLY A 453 8.15 -24.97 -22.43
CA GLY A 453 8.10 -26.42 -22.41
C GLY A 453 6.76 -26.96 -21.89
N VAL A 454 6.29 -26.47 -20.73
CA VAL A 454 4.99 -26.87 -20.16
C VAL A 454 3.83 -26.59 -21.12
N ARG A 455 3.84 -25.43 -21.78
CA ARG A 455 2.82 -25.05 -22.79
C ARG A 455 2.89 -25.93 -24.03
N HIS A 456 4.12 -26.27 -24.49
CA HIS A 456 4.32 -27.15 -25.66
C HIS A 456 3.72 -28.55 -25.43
N PHE A 457 3.88 -29.10 -24.22
CA PHE A 457 3.29 -30.39 -23.84
C PHE A 457 1.80 -30.32 -23.48
N GLY A 458 1.14 -29.15 -23.60
CA GLY A 458 -0.28 -28.99 -23.31
C GLY A 458 -0.68 -29.22 -21.85
N LEU A 459 0.26 -29.09 -20.90
CA LEU A 459 0.01 -29.35 -19.48
C LEU A 459 -0.87 -28.25 -18.86
N PRO A 460 -1.62 -28.57 -17.79
CA PRO A 460 -2.49 -27.60 -17.12
C PRO A 460 -1.77 -26.33 -16.67
N PRO A 461 -2.42 -25.14 -16.71
CA PRO A 461 -1.80 -23.87 -16.28
C PRO A 461 -1.24 -23.88 -14.85
N LEU A 462 -1.85 -24.68 -13.96
CA LEU A 462 -1.34 -24.85 -12.59
C LEU A 462 0.05 -25.49 -12.56
N VAL A 463 0.30 -26.47 -13.42
CA VAL A 463 1.63 -27.11 -13.55
C VAL A 463 2.64 -26.09 -14.06
N GLY A 464 2.26 -25.28 -15.06
CA GLY A 464 3.10 -24.20 -15.58
C GLY A 464 3.45 -23.17 -14.52
N LEU A 465 2.47 -22.77 -13.69
CA LEU A 465 2.69 -21.84 -12.59
C LEU A 465 3.65 -22.39 -11.53
N ILE A 466 3.42 -23.64 -11.08
CA ILE A 466 4.28 -24.28 -10.07
C ILE A 466 5.69 -24.50 -10.62
N ALA A 467 5.81 -25.09 -11.82
CA ALA A 467 7.11 -25.35 -12.45
C ALA A 467 7.88 -24.05 -12.71
N GLY A 468 7.21 -22.99 -13.19
CA GLY A 468 7.83 -21.69 -13.43
C GLY A 468 8.29 -21.01 -12.14
N CYS A 469 7.50 -21.05 -11.07
CA CYS A 469 7.89 -20.54 -9.75
C CYS A 469 9.08 -21.33 -9.17
N ALA A 470 9.05 -22.66 -9.28
CA ALA A 470 10.14 -23.53 -8.84
C ALA A 470 11.43 -23.25 -9.64
N ALA A 471 11.33 -23.15 -10.96
CA ALA A 471 12.45 -22.81 -11.84
C ALA A 471 13.07 -21.44 -11.51
N ALA A 472 12.22 -20.43 -11.23
CA ALA A 472 12.68 -19.13 -10.79
C ALA A 472 13.41 -19.18 -9.44
N ALA A 473 12.87 -19.91 -8.46
CA ALA A 473 13.48 -20.05 -7.14
C ALA A 473 14.80 -20.84 -7.19
N ILE A 474 14.83 -21.94 -7.93
CA ILE A 474 16.03 -22.78 -8.11
C ILE A 474 17.13 -22.00 -8.84
N SER A 475 16.81 -21.33 -9.96
CA SER A 475 17.80 -20.55 -10.72
C SER A 475 18.36 -19.37 -9.91
N ALA A 476 17.51 -18.70 -9.11
CA ALA A 476 17.95 -17.67 -8.17
C ALA A 476 18.89 -18.24 -7.10
N GLY A 477 18.51 -19.37 -6.47
CA GLY A 477 19.33 -20.05 -5.46
C GLY A 477 20.66 -20.52 -6.00
N LEU A 478 20.68 -21.15 -7.18
CA LEU A 478 21.89 -21.60 -7.84
C LEU A 478 22.82 -20.43 -8.20
N MET A 479 22.30 -19.35 -8.77
CA MET A 479 23.12 -18.20 -9.12
C MET A 479 23.70 -17.51 -7.89
N VAL A 480 22.95 -17.41 -6.79
CA VAL A 480 23.44 -16.84 -5.52
C VAL A 480 24.47 -17.75 -4.84
N SER A 481 24.36 -19.08 -4.98
CA SER A 481 25.33 -20.03 -4.40
C SER A 481 26.59 -20.17 -5.22
N LEU A 482 26.49 -20.34 -6.56
CA LEU A 482 27.61 -20.60 -7.47
C LEU A 482 28.37 -19.33 -7.86
N ALA A 483 27.65 -18.20 -8.06
CA ALA A 483 28.24 -16.94 -8.50
C ALA A 483 27.77 -15.75 -7.66
N PRO A 484 28.00 -15.74 -6.34
CA PRO A 484 27.42 -14.74 -5.42
C PRO A 484 27.83 -13.31 -5.75
N THR A 485 29.05 -13.10 -6.25
CA THR A 485 29.53 -11.77 -6.65
C THR A 485 28.81 -11.22 -7.88
N LEU A 486 28.48 -12.08 -8.84
CA LEU A 486 27.73 -11.73 -10.04
C LEU A 486 26.24 -11.50 -9.72
N ALA A 487 25.67 -12.34 -8.85
CA ALA A 487 24.26 -12.28 -8.46
C ALA A 487 23.93 -11.11 -7.53
N LEU A 488 24.74 -10.88 -6.49
CA LEU A 488 24.47 -9.95 -5.42
C LEU A 488 25.27 -8.64 -5.52
N GLY A 489 26.43 -8.66 -6.20
CA GLY A 489 27.34 -7.54 -6.26
C GLY A 489 27.90 -7.12 -4.90
N ARG A 490 28.64 -6.02 -4.85
CA ARG A 490 29.28 -5.53 -3.61
C ARG A 490 28.30 -5.22 -2.47
N TYR A 491 27.15 -4.64 -2.78
CA TYR A 491 26.16 -4.26 -1.76
C TYR A 491 25.37 -5.46 -1.24
N GLY A 492 24.94 -6.36 -2.13
CA GLY A 492 24.20 -7.56 -1.74
C GLY A 492 25.08 -8.57 -0.97
N MET A 493 26.37 -8.69 -1.31
CA MET A 493 27.32 -9.52 -0.55
C MET A 493 27.43 -9.07 0.91
N ARG A 494 27.63 -7.77 1.15
CA ARG A 494 27.66 -7.22 2.51
C ARG A 494 26.37 -7.49 3.29
N MET A 495 25.21 -7.40 2.62
CA MET A 495 23.92 -7.70 3.25
C MET A 495 23.80 -9.18 3.60
N ARG A 496 24.22 -10.09 2.70
CA ARG A 496 24.25 -11.53 2.97
C ARG A 496 25.14 -11.86 4.17
N ASP A 497 26.33 -11.26 4.24
CA ASP A 497 27.29 -11.53 5.32
C ASP A 497 26.75 -10.99 6.66
N THR A 498 26.09 -9.85 6.68
CA THR A 498 25.40 -9.31 7.86
C THR A 498 24.26 -10.21 8.30
N LEU A 499 23.42 -10.69 7.38
CA LEU A 499 22.33 -11.63 7.70
C LEU A 499 22.86 -12.96 8.22
N ARG A 500 23.91 -13.49 7.60
CA ARG A 500 24.57 -14.73 8.04
C ARG A 500 25.14 -14.63 9.43
N SER A 501 25.83 -13.53 9.74
CA SER A 501 26.38 -13.29 11.08
C SER A 501 25.27 -13.17 12.14
N TYR A 502 24.17 -12.50 11.81
CA TYR A 502 23.01 -12.36 12.70
C TYR A 502 22.32 -13.70 12.97
N LEU A 503 22.10 -14.52 11.93
CA LEU A 503 21.51 -15.85 12.07
C LEU A 503 22.42 -16.80 12.87
N LEU A 504 23.72 -16.79 12.59
CA LEU A 504 24.69 -17.59 13.34
C LEU A 504 24.79 -17.16 14.81
N ALA A 505 24.68 -15.87 15.10
CA ALA A 505 24.64 -15.36 16.48
C ALA A 505 23.38 -15.82 17.23
N ARG A 506 22.23 -15.94 16.55
CA ARG A 506 20.99 -16.47 17.15
C ARG A 506 20.99 -17.99 17.33
N LEU A 507 21.68 -18.72 16.46
CA LEU A 507 21.78 -20.18 16.50
C LEU A 507 22.84 -20.69 17.47
N ARG A 508 23.73 -19.83 18.00
CA ARG A 508 24.64 -20.20 19.09
C ARG A 508 23.84 -20.40 20.38
N PRO A 509 23.81 -21.63 20.93
CA PRO A 509 23.08 -21.91 22.15
C PRO A 509 23.62 -21.06 23.31
N ALA A 510 22.73 -20.65 24.21
CA ALA A 510 22.98 -19.78 25.37
C ALA A 510 24.02 -20.30 26.39
N ARG A 511 24.81 -21.32 26.09
CA ARG A 511 25.80 -21.96 26.96
C ARG A 511 27.10 -21.17 27.18
N ALA A 512 27.26 -20.00 26.54
CA ALA A 512 28.51 -19.21 26.69
C ALA A 512 28.37 -17.91 27.52
N ARG A 513 27.27 -17.71 28.24
CA ARG A 513 27.07 -16.51 29.10
C ARG A 513 27.24 -16.78 30.60
N GLY A 514 27.74 -17.94 30.98
CA GLY A 514 27.85 -18.37 32.37
C GLY A 514 29.30 -18.55 32.90
N SER A 515 30.34 -18.04 32.21
CA SER A 515 31.71 -18.10 32.73
C SER A 515 32.53 -16.93 32.18
N ALA A 516 32.35 -15.75 32.75
CA ALA A 516 33.33 -14.68 32.84
C ALA A 516 32.85 -13.66 33.88
#